data_40acad9ebea4f755a2042f8bb932e36a
#
_entry.id   40acad9ebea4f755a2042f8bb932e36a
#
_cell.length_a   1.000
_cell.length_b   1.000
_cell.length_c   1.000
_cell.angle_alpha   90.00
_cell.angle_beta   90.00
_cell.angle_gamma   90.00
#
_symmetry.space_group_name_H-M   'P 1'
#
loop_
_entity.id
_entity.type
_entity.pdbx_description
1 polymer ?
#
loop_
_entity_poly.entity_id
_entity_poly.type
_entity_poly.pdbx_seq_one_letter_code
_entity_poly.pdbx_strand_id
1 'polypeptide(L)'
;MTATISVSKSAIFELIMAGLEAYAIKREGSKSVSIETGAHLWGYANKAHPFKCTINHVSVETSAKRKCSSVEWNPLSLSIKKDIAKVFGEDYQYIGTAHSHPYLREEVIDAATIRSNKLYELSSSDHWCELARPEIQVAGRSYSVAIILTVHSMLKANNRMDGIYGEAPLIEFSLGNIKCWLYGRVFEHKLKSSLTGEEQHSFERYQLDINDFSDDETLAVPVETILESNIALDVLCESFGRLKFEGNNSTYHSADDAEGRW
;
A
#
# COMPACT_ATOMS: atom_id res chain seq x y z
N MET A 1 -6.61 18.06 11.23
CA MET A 1 -7.67 17.02 11.45
C MET A 1 -7.06 15.70 11.05
N THR A 2 -7.08 14.70 11.93
CA THR A 2 -6.41 13.40 11.72
C THR A 2 -7.41 12.37 11.20
N ALA A 3 -7.11 11.75 10.07
CA ALA A 3 -7.88 10.63 9.51
C ALA A 3 -7.41 9.30 10.10
N THR A 4 -8.28 8.27 10.08
CA THR A 4 -7.94 6.94 10.56
C THR A 4 -8.23 5.89 9.50
N ILE A 5 -7.26 5.03 9.23
CA ILE A 5 -7.40 3.81 8.41
C ILE A 5 -7.24 2.61 9.33
N SER A 6 -8.29 1.82 9.49
CA SER A 6 -8.25 0.54 10.20
C SER A 6 -8.18 -0.59 9.19
N VAL A 7 -7.12 -1.40 9.22
CA VAL A 7 -6.94 -2.52 8.28
C VAL A 7 -7.17 -3.83 9.03
N SER A 8 -8.14 -4.62 8.55
CA SER A 8 -8.45 -5.92 9.15
C SER A 8 -7.33 -6.93 8.92
N LYS A 9 -7.27 -7.96 9.77
CA LYS A 9 -6.34 -9.08 9.61
C LYS A 9 -6.49 -9.77 8.25
N SER A 10 -7.73 -9.93 7.77
CA SER A 10 -8.01 -10.52 6.45
C SER A 10 -7.43 -9.68 5.32
N ALA A 11 -7.62 -8.37 5.35
CA ALA A 11 -7.10 -7.47 4.33
C ALA A 11 -5.56 -7.47 4.31
N ILE A 12 -4.90 -7.47 5.48
CA ILE A 12 -3.44 -7.60 5.55
C ILE A 12 -2.98 -8.94 4.98
N PHE A 13 -3.64 -10.04 5.33
CA PHE A 13 -3.34 -11.37 4.80
C PHE A 13 -3.43 -11.40 3.27
N GLU A 14 -4.50 -10.86 2.70
CA GLU A 14 -4.71 -10.80 1.25
C GLU A 14 -3.63 -9.93 0.56
N LEU A 15 -3.26 -8.79 1.16
CA LEU A 15 -2.18 -7.92 0.66
C LEU A 15 -0.81 -8.61 0.69
N ILE A 16 -0.50 -9.29 1.80
CA ILE A 16 0.76 -10.04 1.94
C ILE A 16 0.83 -11.14 0.88
N MET A 17 -0.22 -11.94 0.72
CA MET A 17 -0.26 -13.01 -0.28
C MET A 17 -0.01 -12.47 -1.68
N ALA A 18 -0.74 -11.42 -2.07
CA ALA A 18 -0.59 -10.80 -3.39
C ALA A 18 0.79 -10.17 -3.59
N GLY A 19 1.29 -9.45 -2.58
CA GLY A 19 2.59 -8.79 -2.64
C GLY A 19 3.76 -9.76 -2.69
N LEU A 20 3.74 -10.81 -1.85
CA LEU A 20 4.80 -11.81 -1.83
C LEU A 20 4.79 -12.69 -3.09
N GLU A 21 3.61 -13.08 -3.60
CA GLU A 21 3.53 -13.79 -4.86
C GLU A 21 4.16 -12.98 -6.01
N ALA A 22 3.78 -11.70 -6.13
CA ALA A 22 4.33 -10.81 -7.15
C ALA A 22 5.84 -10.54 -6.97
N TYR A 23 6.30 -10.50 -5.71
CA TYR A 23 7.70 -10.31 -5.36
C TYR A 23 8.57 -11.53 -5.64
N ALA A 24 8.08 -12.73 -5.28
CA ALA A 24 8.87 -13.94 -5.26
C ALA A 24 8.71 -14.80 -6.52
N ILE A 25 7.53 -14.80 -7.15
CA ILE A 25 7.21 -15.75 -8.22
C ILE A 25 7.36 -15.09 -9.59
N LYS A 26 8.26 -15.66 -10.40
CA LYS A 26 8.44 -15.25 -11.78
C LYS A 26 7.22 -15.68 -12.61
N ARG A 27 6.56 -14.72 -13.24
CA ARG A 27 5.47 -15.02 -14.18
C ARG A 27 5.97 -15.62 -15.47
N GLU A 28 5.18 -16.49 -16.07
CA GLU A 28 5.42 -16.98 -17.42
C GLU A 28 5.55 -15.81 -18.40
N GLY A 29 6.60 -15.81 -19.21
CA GLY A 29 6.91 -14.73 -20.15
C GLY A 29 7.59 -13.50 -19.54
N SER A 30 7.69 -13.38 -18.21
CA SER A 30 8.44 -12.30 -17.58
C SER A 30 9.95 -12.54 -17.62
N LYS A 31 10.72 -11.46 -17.75
CA LYS A 31 12.18 -11.48 -17.69
C LYS A 31 12.72 -11.43 -16.25
N SER A 32 11.91 -10.94 -15.29
CA SER A 32 12.33 -10.70 -13.91
C SER A 32 11.30 -11.19 -12.89
N VAL A 33 11.75 -11.46 -11.68
CA VAL A 33 10.96 -11.48 -10.44
C VAL A 33 10.72 -10.04 -9.96
N SER A 34 10.06 -9.88 -8.81
CA SER A 34 9.93 -8.57 -8.15
C SER A 34 9.17 -7.54 -9.00
N ILE A 35 7.92 -7.85 -9.30
CA ILE A 35 7.04 -6.93 -10.01
C ILE A 35 6.05 -6.29 -9.03
N GLU A 36 5.63 -5.06 -9.32
CA GLU A 36 4.54 -4.43 -8.59
C GLU A 36 3.22 -5.18 -8.80
N THR A 37 2.41 -5.24 -7.75
CA THR A 37 1.02 -5.69 -7.84
C THR A 37 0.10 -4.60 -7.36
N GLY A 38 -1.09 -4.52 -7.95
CA GLY A 38 -2.12 -3.57 -7.55
C GLY A 38 -3.39 -4.27 -7.12
N ALA A 39 -4.11 -3.65 -6.21
CA ALA A 39 -5.35 -4.16 -5.65
C ALA A 39 -6.32 -3.04 -5.29
N HIS A 40 -7.61 -3.37 -5.24
CA HIS A 40 -8.67 -2.48 -4.77
C HIS A 40 -9.01 -2.82 -3.33
N LEU A 41 -9.26 -1.80 -2.53
CA LEU A 41 -9.59 -1.88 -1.11
C LEU A 41 -11.10 -1.77 -0.92
N TRP A 42 -11.66 -2.66 -0.09
CA TRP A 42 -13.10 -2.77 0.15
C TRP A 42 -13.42 -2.74 1.63
N GLY A 43 -14.49 -2.06 1.99
CA GLY A 43 -14.90 -1.95 3.37
C GLY A 43 -15.92 -0.84 3.61
N TYR A 44 -15.75 -0.11 4.71
CA TYR A 44 -16.70 0.89 5.18
C TYR A 44 -15.98 2.21 5.44
N ALA A 45 -16.65 3.33 5.16
CA ALA A 45 -16.24 4.64 5.63
C ALA A 45 -17.34 5.22 6.54
N ASN A 46 -16.94 6.01 7.52
CA ASN A 46 -17.89 6.73 8.36
C ASN A 46 -18.64 7.82 7.58
N LYS A 47 -19.74 8.31 8.16
CA LYS A 47 -20.59 9.35 7.53
C LYS A 47 -20.32 10.77 8.08
N ALA A 48 -19.37 10.93 9.00
CA ALA A 48 -19.07 12.19 9.67
C ALA A 48 -17.56 12.39 9.85
N HIS A 49 -17.15 13.65 10.05
CA HIS A 49 -15.76 13.98 10.35
C HIS A 49 -15.37 13.66 11.81
N PRO A 50 -14.10 13.34 12.08
CA PRO A 50 -12.99 13.15 11.14
C PRO A 50 -13.18 11.89 10.27
N PHE A 51 -12.57 11.89 9.08
CA PHE A 51 -12.62 10.74 8.17
C PHE A 51 -12.06 9.49 8.85
N LYS A 52 -12.83 8.40 8.79
CA LYS A 52 -12.41 7.07 9.25
C LYS A 52 -12.90 6.02 8.28
N CYS A 53 -12.04 5.06 7.96
CA CYS A 53 -12.43 3.90 7.18
C CYS A 53 -11.91 2.61 7.79
N THR A 54 -12.60 1.51 7.46
CA THR A 54 -12.17 0.15 7.79
C THR A 54 -12.03 -0.62 6.49
N ILE A 55 -10.84 -1.16 6.24
CA ILE A 55 -10.55 -2.02 5.09
C ILE A 55 -10.70 -3.46 5.55
N ASN A 56 -11.70 -4.16 5.02
CA ASN A 56 -12.02 -5.54 5.38
C ASN A 56 -11.44 -6.55 4.40
N HIS A 57 -11.44 -6.21 3.11
CA HIS A 57 -10.98 -7.08 2.03
C HIS A 57 -10.19 -6.33 0.98
N VAL A 58 -9.40 -7.11 0.25
CA VAL A 58 -8.58 -6.66 -0.86
C VAL A 58 -8.86 -7.52 -2.08
N SER A 59 -9.04 -6.93 -3.24
CA SER A 59 -9.16 -7.67 -4.48
C SER A 59 -8.05 -7.30 -5.43
N VAL A 60 -7.16 -8.25 -5.71
CA VAL A 60 -6.06 -8.06 -6.66
C VAL A 60 -6.61 -7.69 -8.03
N GLU A 61 -5.97 -6.72 -8.69
CA GLU A 61 -6.30 -6.33 -10.05
C GLU A 61 -5.60 -7.27 -11.05
N THR A 62 -6.29 -8.36 -11.41
CA THR A 62 -5.73 -9.40 -12.27
C THR A 62 -5.61 -8.97 -13.73
N SER A 63 -6.39 -7.97 -14.17
CA SER A 63 -6.33 -7.41 -15.51
C SER A 63 -5.33 -6.25 -15.68
N ALA A 64 -4.67 -5.83 -14.59
CA ALA A 64 -3.67 -4.79 -14.64
C ALA A 64 -2.43 -5.21 -15.44
N LYS A 65 -1.86 -4.26 -16.18
CA LYS A 65 -0.53 -4.44 -16.72
C LYS A 65 0.48 -4.07 -15.64
N ARG A 66 1.29 -5.03 -15.24
CA ARG A 66 2.24 -4.92 -14.14
C ARG A 66 3.66 -4.88 -14.66
N LYS A 67 4.46 -3.94 -14.14
CA LYS A 67 5.90 -3.78 -14.41
C LYS A 67 6.67 -3.76 -13.08
N CYS A 68 7.97 -3.68 -13.13
CA CYS A 68 8.81 -3.56 -11.92
C CYS A 68 8.57 -2.26 -11.13
N SER A 69 8.03 -1.23 -11.78
CA SER A 69 7.87 0.11 -11.20
C SER A 69 6.53 0.78 -11.55
N SER A 70 5.52 0.01 -11.97
CA SER A 70 4.19 0.59 -12.26
C SER A 70 3.10 -0.44 -12.40
N VAL A 71 1.87 -0.03 -12.04
CA VAL A 71 0.63 -0.77 -12.27
C VAL A 71 -0.31 0.08 -13.12
N GLU A 72 -0.70 -0.40 -14.28
CA GLU A 72 -1.69 0.23 -15.15
C GLU A 72 -3.06 -0.43 -14.93
N TRP A 73 -4.00 0.32 -14.38
CA TRP A 73 -5.32 -0.15 -13.96
C TRP A 73 -6.32 -0.30 -15.12
N ASN A 74 -7.24 -1.26 -15.01
CA ASN A 74 -8.33 -1.42 -15.94
C ASN A 74 -9.65 -0.83 -15.36
N PRO A 75 -10.16 0.29 -15.89
CA PRO A 75 -11.37 0.94 -15.35
C PRO A 75 -12.62 0.04 -15.36
N LEU A 76 -12.74 -0.86 -16.34
CA LEU A 76 -13.87 -1.79 -16.44
C LEU A 76 -13.85 -2.80 -15.28
N SER A 77 -12.66 -3.27 -14.88
CA SER A 77 -12.51 -4.16 -13.74
C SER A 77 -13.04 -3.53 -12.45
N LEU A 78 -12.67 -2.28 -12.18
CA LEU A 78 -13.17 -1.56 -11.01
C LEU A 78 -14.69 -1.39 -11.04
N SER A 79 -15.26 -1.05 -12.20
CA SER A 79 -16.72 -0.90 -12.37
C SER A 79 -17.46 -2.19 -12.02
N ILE A 80 -17.02 -3.32 -12.56
CA ILE A 80 -17.61 -4.65 -12.27
C ILE A 80 -17.51 -4.96 -10.77
N LYS A 81 -16.35 -4.73 -10.16
CA LYS A 81 -16.12 -5.00 -8.73
C LYS A 81 -17.00 -4.11 -7.83
N LYS A 82 -17.20 -2.83 -8.20
CA LYS A 82 -18.11 -1.92 -7.49
C LYS A 82 -19.55 -2.43 -7.50
N ASP A 83 -20.02 -2.97 -8.62
CA ASP A 83 -21.36 -3.53 -8.72
C ASP A 83 -21.50 -4.82 -7.93
N ILE A 84 -20.49 -5.69 -7.91
CA ILE A 84 -20.46 -6.87 -7.05
C ILE A 84 -20.52 -6.46 -5.58
N ALA A 85 -19.72 -5.49 -5.15
CA ALA A 85 -19.65 -5.05 -3.76
C ALA A 85 -21.01 -4.58 -3.21
N LYS A 86 -21.85 -3.93 -4.01
CA LYS A 86 -23.21 -3.50 -3.64
C LYS A 86 -24.12 -4.65 -3.19
N VAL A 87 -23.85 -5.87 -3.65
CA VAL A 87 -24.63 -7.06 -3.26
C VAL A 87 -24.33 -7.49 -1.81
N PHE A 88 -23.18 -7.11 -1.26
CA PHE A 88 -22.76 -7.48 0.09
C PHE A 88 -23.28 -6.52 1.18
N GLY A 89 -23.82 -5.37 0.82
CA GLY A 89 -24.43 -4.41 1.74
C GLY A 89 -24.37 -2.97 1.22
N GLU A 90 -25.35 -2.17 1.61
CA GLU A 90 -25.48 -0.78 1.14
C GLU A 90 -24.29 0.12 1.54
N ASP A 91 -23.70 -0.13 2.72
CA ASP A 91 -22.57 0.64 3.24
C ASP A 91 -21.20 0.02 2.84
N TYR A 92 -21.20 -1.19 2.21
CA TYR A 92 -19.97 -1.83 1.76
C TYR A 92 -19.52 -1.24 0.42
N GLN A 93 -18.35 -0.63 0.40
CA GLN A 93 -17.94 0.17 -0.74
C GLN A 93 -16.45 0.03 -1.07
N TYR A 94 -16.09 0.55 -2.22
CA TYR A 94 -14.72 0.81 -2.60
C TYR A 94 -14.12 1.89 -1.69
N ILE A 95 -12.95 1.59 -1.08
CA ILE A 95 -12.25 2.49 -0.16
C ILE A 95 -11.07 3.18 -0.84
N GLY A 96 -10.40 2.51 -1.76
CA GLY A 96 -9.20 3.04 -2.40
C GLY A 96 -8.36 1.97 -3.07
N THR A 97 -7.10 2.28 -3.28
CA THR A 97 -6.14 1.40 -3.93
C THR A 97 -5.04 0.93 -2.98
N ALA A 98 -4.45 -0.23 -3.31
CA ALA A 98 -3.18 -0.65 -2.77
C ALA A 98 -2.26 -1.08 -3.91
N HIS A 99 -0.95 -0.86 -3.75
CA HIS A 99 0.06 -1.47 -4.60
C HIS A 99 1.31 -1.82 -3.81
N SER A 100 2.19 -2.62 -4.41
CA SER A 100 3.42 -3.03 -3.74
C SER A 100 4.64 -2.30 -4.30
N HIS A 101 5.59 -1.99 -3.42
CA HIS A 101 6.94 -1.55 -3.76
C HIS A 101 7.91 -2.71 -3.49
N PRO A 102 8.27 -3.49 -4.52
CA PRO A 102 9.18 -4.61 -4.37
C PRO A 102 10.63 -4.15 -4.51
N TYR A 103 11.46 -4.32 -3.48
CA TYR A 103 12.88 -4.01 -3.54
C TYR A 103 13.74 -5.27 -3.41
N LEU A 104 14.51 -5.59 -4.44
CA LEU A 104 15.55 -6.60 -4.37
C LEU A 104 16.79 -6.04 -3.66
N ARG A 105 17.64 -6.94 -3.14
CA ARG A 105 18.87 -6.54 -2.44
C ARG A 105 19.89 -5.85 -3.34
N GLU A 106 19.85 -6.12 -4.63
CA GLU A 106 20.66 -5.43 -5.64
C GLU A 106 20.25 -3.97 -5.82
N GLU A 107 18.97 -3.65 -5.55
CA GLU A 107 18.42 -2.29 -5.66
C GLU A 107 18.56 -1.52 -4.34
N VAL A 108 18.28 -2.20 -3.22
CA VAL A 108 18.36 -1.62 -1.87
C VAL A 108 19.07 -2.60 -0.94
N ILE A 109 20.19 -2.18 -0.38
CA ILE A 109 21.11 -3.06 0.36
C ILE A 109 20.45 -3.66 1.62
N ASP A 110 19.67 -2.87 2.36
CA ASP A 110 19.10 -3.27 3.64
C ASP A 110 17.83 -2.50 4.04
N ALA A 111 17.17 -2.98 5.08
CA ALA A 111 15.99 -2.39 5.67
C ALA A 111 16.22 -0.99 6.27
N ALA A 112 17.45 -0.67 6.70
CA ALA A 112 17.77 0.64 7.24
C ALA A 112 17.74 1.71 6.14
N THR A 113 18.20 1.37 4.94
CA THR A 113 18.13 2.23 3.75
C THR A 113 16.68 2.51 3.35
N ILE A 114 15.79 1.51 3.41
CA ILE A 114 14.36 1.71 3.14
C ILE A 114 13.76 2.70 4.15
N ARG A 115 14.08 2.57 5.43
CA ARG A 115 13.57 3.48 6.47
C ARG A 115 14.13 4.90 6.34
N SER A 116 15.44 5.04 6.18
CA SER A 116 16.09 6.36 6.13
C SER A 116 15.64 7.18 4.92
N ASN A 117 15.41 6.52 3.80
CA ASN A 117 14.95 7.15 2.56
C ASN A 117 13.43 7.13 2.40
N LYS A 118 12.71 6.58 3.39
CA LYS A 118 11.23 6.46 3.39
C LYS A 118 10.67 5.82 2.11
N LEU A 119 11.36 4.81 1.58
CA LEU A 119 10.96 4.13 0.34
C LEU A 119 9.64 3.35 0.48
N TYR A 120 9.06 3.30 1.66
CA TYR A 120 7.73 2.76 1.93
C TYR A 120 6.61 3.79 1.74
N GLU A 121 6.91 5.08 1.56
CA GLU A 121 5.91 6.12 1.30
C GLU A 121 5.54 6.15 -0.20
N LEU A 122 4.48 6.90 -0.54
CA LEU A 122 4.11 7.14 -1.92
C LEU A 122 5.22 7.90 -2.66
N SER A 123 5.54 7.46 -3.86
CA SER A 123 6.38 8.19 -4.79
C SER A 123 5.62 9.39 -5.39
N SER A 124 6.34 10.26 -6.11
CA SER A 124 5.70 11.36 -6.86
C SER A 124 4.70 10.85 -7.90
N SER A 125 5.00 9.73 -8.56
CA SER A 125 4.09 9.11 -9.54
C SER A 125 2.85 8.52 -8.88
N ASP A 126 2.97 7.96 -7.66
CA ASP A 126 1.82 7.46 -6.91
C ASP A 126 0.90 8.60 -6.50
N HIS A 127 1.46 9.70 -5.99
CA HIS A 127 0.68 10.89 -5.65
C HIS A 127 -0.03 11.46 -6.89
N TRP A 128 0.66 11.54 -8.03
CA TRP A 128 0.06 11.95 -9.29
C TRP A 128 -1.15 11.10 -9.66
N CYS A 129 -1.09 9.78 -9.44
CA CYS A 129 -2.22 8.88 -9.67
C CYS A 129 -3.41 9.15 -8.75
N GLU A 130 -3.18 9.64 -7.53
CA GLU A 130 -4.24 9.97 -6.57
C GLU A 130 -4.98 11.28 -6.91
N LEU A 131 -4.39 12.20 -7.67
CA LEU A 131 -5.01 13.48 -8.04
C LEU A 131 -6.38 13.32 -8.72
N ALA A 132 -6.58 12.26 -9.49
CA ALA A 132 -7.78 12.01 -10.27
C ALA A 132 -8.78 11.03 -9.63
N ARG A 133 -8.67 10.75 -8.30
CA ARG A 133 -9.44 9.66 -7.65
C ARG A 133 -10.24 10.08 -6.42
N PRO A 134 -11.18 11.03 -6.50
CA PRO A 134 -12.11 11.33 -5.41
C PRO A 134 -13.15 10.21 -5.32
N GLU A 135 -12.98 9.24 -4.41
CA GLU A 135 -13.79 8.02 -4.40
C GLU A 135 -14.84 7.98 -3.29
N ILE A 136 -14.58 8.63 -2.16
CA ILE A 136 -15.43 8.55 -0.96
C ILE A 136 -15.95 9.93 -0.59
N GLN A 137 -17.27 10.02 -0.43
CA GLN A 137 -17.92 11.25 0.04
C GLN A 137 -18.26 11.14 1.52
N VAL A 138 -17.73 12.05 2.34
CA VAL A 138 -18.03 12.13 3.78
C VAL A 138 -18.37 13.56 4.16
N ALA A 139 -19.61 13.79 4.59
CA ALA A 139 -20.11 15.09 5.05
C ALA A 139 -19.73 16.27 4.12
N GLY A 140 -19.90 16.09 2.81
CA GLY A 140 -19.66 17.12 1.80
C GLY A 140 -18.22 17.28 1.35
N ARG A 141 -17.30 16.41 1.78
CA ARG A 141 -15.90 16.37 1.34
C ARG A 141 -15.57 15.07 0.63
N SER A 142 -14.65 15.14 -0.31
CA SER A 142 -14.21 13.99 -1.12
C SER A 142 -12.87 13.48 -0.61
N TYR A 143 -12.74 12.16 -0.52
CA TYR A 143 -11.52 11.49 -0.03
C TYR A 143 -11.09 10.36 -0.96
N SER A 144 -9.79 10.04 -0.93
CA SER A 144 -9.24 8.77 -1.41
C SER A 144 -8.29 8.17 -0.37
N VAL A 145 -8.06 6.86 -0.48
CA VAL A 145 -7.17 6.11 0.40
C VAL A 145 -6.18 5.33 -0.44
N ALA A 146 -4.90 5.49 -0.15
CA ALA A 146 -3.82 4.73 -0.75
C ALA A 146 -3.09 3.89 0.32
N ILE A 147 -2.82 2.63 -0.01
CA ILE A 147 -2.00 1.72 0.80
C ILE A 147 -0.80 1.27 -0.03
N ILE A 148 0.39 1.32 0.56
CA ILE A 148 1.62 0.78 -0.03
C ILE A 148 2.07 -0.41 0.82
N LEU A 149 2.33 -1.54 0.16
CA LEU A 149 3.02 -2.67 0.77
C LEU A 149 4.44 -2.76 0.21
N THR A 150 5.41 -2.27 0.96
CA THR A 150 6.82 -2.41 0.60
C THR A 150 7.35 -3.76 1.08
N VAL A 151 8.05 -4.46 0.19
CA VAL A 151 8.61 -5.80 0.44
C VAL A 151 10.10 -5.81 0.13
N HIS A 152 10.89 -6.34 1.06
CA HIS A 152 12.35 -6.45 0.89
C HIS A 152 12.89 -7.74 1.51
N SER A 153 13.73 -8.47 0.77
CA SER A 153 14.39 -9.68 1.28
C SER A 153 15.68 -9.35 2.00
N MET A 154 15.82 -9.84 3.23
CA MET A 154 17.02 -9.72 4.06
C MET A 154 17.89 -10.97 3.97
N LEU A 155 19.16 -10.88 4.40
CA LEU A 155 20.04 -12.06 4.57
C LEU A 155 19.57 -12.97 5.69
N LYS A 156 19.11 -12.37 6.79
CA LYS A 156 18.63 -13.06 8.00
C LYS A 156 17.33 -12.43 8.47
N ALA A 157 16.51 -13.20 9.14
CA ALA A 157 15.34 -12.70 9.84
C ALA A 157 15.74 -11.60 10.85
N ASN A 158 14.96 -10.51 10.88
CA ASN A 158 15.19 -9.40 11.81
C ASN A 158 13.87 -8.67 12.10
N ASN A 159 13.28 -8.97 13.25
CA ASN A 159 12.01 -8.40 13.71
C ASN A 159 12.17 -7.24 14.71
N ARG A 160 13.39 -6.75 14.95
CA ARG A 160 13.68 -5.76 16.03
C ARG A 160 12.89 -4.46 15.89
N MET A 161 12.48 -4.12 14.67
CA MET A 161 11.74 -2.89 14.39
C MET A 161 10.28 -3.18 14.02
N ASP A 162 9.79 -4.40 14.24
CA ASP A 162 8.38 -4.71 13.98
C ASP A 162 7.49 -3.97 14.97
N GLY A 163 6.46 -3.32 14.47
CA GLY A 163 5.57 -2.52 15.29
C GLY A 163 4.55 -1.70 14.48
N ILE A 164 3.58 -1.16 15.20
CA ILE A 164 2.63 -0.17 14.70
C ILE A 164 3.12 1.19 15.18
N TYR A 165 3.42 2.09 14.25
CA TYR A 165 4.00 3.39 14.54
C TYR A 165 2.92 4.47 14.61
N GLY A 166 2.59 4.92 15.84
CA GLY A 166 1.53 5.90 16.06
C GLY A 166 1.79 7.29 15.49
N GLU A 167 3.07 7.69 15.32
CA GLU A 167 3.46 8.98 14.75
C GLU A 167 3.54 8.98 13.22
N ALA A 168 3.53 7.80 12.59
CA ALA A 168 3.51 7.62 11.15
C ALA A 168 2.42 6.60 10.78
N PRO A 169 1.74 6.75 9.64
CA PRO A 169 0.74 5.79 9.19
C PRO A 169 1.40 4.51 8.65
N LEU A 170 2.14 3.83 9.50
CA LEU A 170 3.07 2.75 9.16
C LEU A 170 2.94 1.57 10.12
N ILE A 171 2.87 0.37 9.55
CA ILE A 171 3.04 -0.90 10.26
C ILE A 171 4.25 -1.61 9.65
N GLU A 172 5.26 -1.93 10.45
CA GLU A 172 6.42 -2.69 10.03
C GLU A 172 6.37 -4.10 10.62
N PHE A 173 6.60 -5.11 9.80
CA PHE A 173 6.58 -6.51 10.24
C PHE A 173 7.52 -7.38 9.41
N SER A 174 7.84 -8.56 9.95
CA SER A 174 8.75 -9.52 9.31
C SER A 174 8.06 -10.86 9.09
N LEU A 175 8.37 -11.50 7.97
CA LEU A 175 7.96 -12.84 7.59
C LEU A 175 9.26 -13.62 7.29
N GLY A 176 9.77 -14.38 8.25
CA GLY A 176 11.07 -14.99 8.14
C GLY A 176 12.15 -13.96 7.79
N ASN A 177 12.81 -14.12 6.65
CA ASN A 177 13.80 -13.15 6.14
C ASN A 177 13.22 -12.07 5.22
N ILE A 178 11.91 -11.95 5.14
CA ILE A 178 11.26 -10.87 4.39
C ILE A 178 10.82 -9.78 5.36
N LYS A 179 11.17 -8.55 5.05
CA LYS A 179 10.72 -7.36 5.77
C LYS A 179 9.66 -6.65 4.97
N CYS A 180 8.58 -6.27 5.65
CA CYS A 180 7.43 -5.60 5.05
C CYS A 180 7.11 -4.30 5.77
N TRP A 181 6.68 -3.30 5.02
CA TRP A 181 6.15 -2.04 5.52
C TRP A 181 4.79 -1.81 4.88
N LEU A 182 3.76 -1.69 5.71
CA LEU A 182 2.43 -1.30 5.27
C LEU A 182 2.25 0.17 5.63
N TYR A 183 2.21 1.02 4.62
CA TYR A 183 2.01 2.47 4.76
C TYR A 183 0.64 2.84 4.22
N GLY A 184 -0.08 3.71 4.93
CA GLY A 184 -1.42 4.17 4.54
C GLY A 184 -1.52 5.69 4.51
N ARG A 185 -2.17 6.26 3.50
CA ARG A 185 -2.41 7.69 3.40
C ARG A 185 -3.85 7.97 2.96
N VAL A 186 -4.46 8.95 3.62
CA VAL A 186 -5.73 9.55 3.20
C VAL A 186 -5.44 10.86 2.50
N PHE A 187 -6.14 11.12 1.41
CA PHE A 187 -6.14 12.40 0.72
C PHE A 187 -7.53 13.02 0.78
N GLU A 188 -7.59 14.32 1.04
CA GLU A 188 -8.79 15.12 0.84
C GLU A 188 -8.71 15.84 -0.51
N HIS A 189 -9.72 15.68 -1.34
CA HIS A 189 -9.77 16.30 -2.66
C HIS A 189 -10.38 17.69 -2.58
N LYS A 190 -9.60 18.72 -2.93
CA LYS A 190 -9.96 20.12 -2.85
C LYS A 190 -9.69 20.84 -4.16
N LEU A 191 -10.50 21.84 -4.48
CA LEU A 191 -10.16 22.75 -5.57
C LEU A 191 -8.85 23.47 -5.26
N LYS A 192 -7.97 23.63 -6.25
CA LYS A 192 -6.69 24.33 -6.10
C LYS A 192 -6.90 25.74 -5.49
N SER A 193 -7.88 26.48 -5.98
CA SER A 193 -8.23 27.81 -5.47
C SER A 193 -8.62 27.88 -3.98
N SER A 194 -8.96 26.74 -3.37
CA SER A 194 -9.33 26.62 -1.95
C SER A 194 -8.19 26.17 -1.04
N LEU A 195 -7.01 25.87 -1.59
CA LEU A 195 -5.87 25.38 -0.81
C LEU A 195 -5.24 26.48 0.02
N THR A 196 -4.90 26.17 1.26
CA THR A 196 -4.05 27.00 2.12
C THR A 196 -2.60 26.97 1.63
N GLY A 197 -1.78 27.94 2.04
CA GLY A 197 -0.35 27.96 1.69
C GLY A 197 0.41 26.72 2.21
N GLU A 198 0.03 26.19 3.37
CA GLU A 198 0.62 24.95 3.92
C GLU A 198 0.26 23.72 3.07
N GLU A 199 -0.99 23.62 2.61
CA GLU A 199 -1.44 22.55 1.71
C GLU A 199 -0.73 22.64 0.35
N GLN A 200 -0.56 23.84 -0.21
CA GLN A 200 0.20 24.05 -1.44
C GLN A 200 1.65 23.59 -1.30
N HIS A 201 2.30 23.96 -0.18
CA HIS A 201 3.68 23.53 0.09
C HIS A 201 3.83 22.01 0.24
N SER A 202 2.75 21.29 0.61
CA SER A 202 2.79 19.84 0.71
C SER A 202 3.06 19.14 -0.63
N PHE A 203 2.71 19.75 -1.77
CA PHE A 203 2.96 19.22 -3.12
C PHE A 203 4.44 19.23 -3.49
N GLU A 204 5.23 20.19 -2.98
CA GLU A 204 6.68 20.23 -3.22
C GLU A 204 7.38 18.96 -2.71
N ARG A 205 6.87 18.38 -1.61
CA ARG A 205 7.38 17.11 -1.06
C ARG A 205 7.28 15.96 -2.06
N TYR A 206 6.30 16.00 -2.95
CA TYR A 206 6.10 15.02 -4.02
C TYR A 206 6.65 15.49 -5.36
N GLN A 207 7.46 16.55 -5.38
CA GLN A 207 8.04 17.13 -6.59
C GLN A 207 7.00 17.54 -7.64
N LEU A 208 5.81 17.93 -7.19
CA LEU A 208 4.73 18.43 -8.03
C LEU A 208 4.72 19.96 -7.96
N ASP A 209 4.76 20.63 -9.12
CA ASP A 209 4.58 22.07 -9.17
C ASP A 209 3.08 22.40 -9.21
N ILE A 210 2.62 23.06 -8.16
CA ILE A 210 1.21 23.44 -8.07
C ILE A 210 0.78 24.42 -9.18
N ASN A 211 1.75 25.11 -9.80
CA ASN A 211 1.46 26.02 -10.91
C ASN A 211 1.13 25.29 -12.22
N ASP A 212 1.42 24.01 -12.32
CA ASP A 212 1.04 23.19 -13.48
C ASP A 212 -0.45 22.90 -13.54
N PHE A 213 -1.21 23.20 -12.48
CA PHE A 213 -2.65 22.97 -12.38
C PHE A 213 -3.45 24.26 -12.49
N SER A 214 -4.64 24.20 -13.07
CA SER A 214 -5.57 25.32 -13.11
C SER A 214 -6.33 25.51 -11.78
N ASP A 215 -6.85 26.71 -11.51
CA ASP A 215 -7.49 27.03 -10.24
C ASP A 215 -8.79 26.26 -9.98
N ASP A 216 -9.43 25.73 -11.02
CA ASP A 216 -10.63 24.91 -11.00
C ASP A 216 -10.33 23.40 -10.95
N GLU A 217 -9.06 22.98 -11.00
CA GLU A 217 -8.70 21.60 -10.80
C GLU A 217 -8.80 21.15 -9.36
N THR A 218 -9.22 19.89 -9.19
CA THR A 218 -9.29 19.24 -7.87
C THR A 218 -7.99 18.49 -7.62
N LEU A 219 -7.35 18.77 -6.50
CA LEU A 219 -6.07 18.20 -6.10
C LEU A 219 -6.21 17.34 -4.84
N ALA A 220 -5.45 16.25 -4.78
CA ALA A 220 -5.40 15.34 -3.64
C ALA A 220 -4.42 15.86 -2.58
N VAL A 221 -4.95 16.44 -1.51
CA VAL A 221 -4.17 16.98 -0.39
C VAL A 221 -3.96 15.88 0.66
N PRO A 222 -2.72 15.54 1.03
CA PRO A 222 -2.47 14.53 2.03
C PRO A 222 -2.96 14.98 3.40
N VAL A 223 -3.75 14.13 4.06
CA VAL A 223 -4.27 14.36 5.41
C VAL A 223 -3.39 13.64 6.42
N GLU A 224 -3.19 14.24 7.60
CA GLU A 224 -2.57 13.53 8.73
C GLU A 224 -3.36 12.23 8.98
N THR A 225 -2.66 11.10 8.95
CA THR A 225 -3.30 9.78 8.92
C THR A 225 -2.74 8.89 10.03
N ILE A 226 -3.61 8.18 10.72
CA ILE A 226 -3.26 7.06 11.63
C ILE A 226 -3.63 5.77 10.93
N LEU A 227 -2.70 4.82 10.91
CA LEU A 227 -2.91 3.46 10.42
C LEU A 227 -3.00 2.49 11.60
N GLU A 228 -4.10 1.75 11.68
CA GLU A 228 -4.39 0.83 12.77
C GLU A 228 -4.62 -0.59 12.25
N SER A 229 -4.24 -1.59 13.03
CA SER A 229 -4.60 -2.98 12.79
C SER A 229 -4.58 -3.78 14.09
N ASN A 230 -5.35 -4.85 14.13
CA ASN A 230 -5.37 -5.83 15.21
C ASN A 230 -4.52 -7.09 14.91
N ILE A 231 -3.59 -7.00 13.96
CA ILE A 231 -2.70 -8.12 13.62
C ILE A 231 -1.68 -8.35 14.74
N ALA A 232 -1.47 -9.62 15.09
CA ALA A 232 -0.39 -10.03 16.00
C ALA A 232 0.90 -10.18 15.19
N LEU A 233 1.79 -9.18 15.27
CA LEU A 233 3.02 -9.13 14.47
C LEU A 233 4.06 -10.19 14.89
N ASP A 234 4.11 -10.52 16.18
CA ASP A 234 5.11 -11.44 16.74
C ASP A 234 5.07 -12.84 16.12
N VAL A 235 3.87 -13.30 15.77
CA VAL A 235 3.66 -14.65 15.21
C VAL A 235 4.13 -14.75 13.76
N LEU A 236 4.17 -13.65 13.03
CA LEU A 236 4.46 -13.67 11.59
C LEU A 236 5.92 -14.01 11.30
N CYS A 237 6.86 -13.52 12.11
CA CYS A 237 8.29 -13.69 11.87
C CYS A 237 8.73 -15.16 12.04
N GLU A 238 8.20 -15.87 13.03
CA GLU A 238 8.65 -17.21 13.40
C GLU A 238 8.03 -18.32 12.52
N SER A 239 6.83 -18.06 11.98
CA SER A 239 6.06 -19.06 11.26
C SER A 239 6.36 -19.14 9.76
N PHE A 240 7.14 -18.20 9.23
CA PHE A 240 7.47 -18.15 7.81
C PHE A 240 8.88 -18.67 7.56
N GLY A 241 9.07 -19.42 6.46
CA GLY A 241 10.35 -19.96 6.08
C GLY A 241 11.34 -18.91 5.53
N ARG A 242 12.17 -19.29 4.59
CA ARG A 242 13.20 -18.45 4.02
C ARG A 242 13.08 -18.35 2.51
N LEU A 243 13.06 -17.11 2.01
CA LEU A 243 13.11 -16.80 0.59
C LEU A 243 14.56 -16.43 0.18
N LYS A 244 15.09 -17.10 -0.84
CA LYS A 244 16.40 -16.80 -1.43
C LYS A 244 16.22 -16.38 -2.88
N PHE A 245 16.99 -15.39 -3.30
CA PHE A 245 17.07 -14.94 -4.69
C PHE A 245 18.45 -15.28 -5.26
N GLU A 246 18.44 -15.82 -6.48
CA GLU A 246 19.66 -16.12 -7.27
C GLU A 246 19.42 -15.55 -8.67
N GLY A 247 19.81 -14.29 -8.87
CA GLY A 247 19.48 -13.53 -10.08
C GLY A 247 17.94 -13.39 -10.21
N ASN A 248 17.41 -13.81 -11.36
CA ASN A 248 15.98 -13.75 -11.67
C ASN A 248 15.16 -14.97 -11.19
N ASN A 249 15.68 -15.76 -10.26
CA ASN A 249 14.99 -16.89 -9.68
C ASN A 249 14.88 -16.73 -8.18
N SER A 250 13.80 -17.27 -7.61
CA SER A 250 13.61 -17.37 -6.16
C SER A 250 13.40 -18.81 -5.74
N THR A 251 13.84 -19.15 -4.53
CA THR A 251 13.61 -20.44 -3.90
C THR A 251 13.06 -20.20 -2.50
N TYR A 252 11.97 -20.86 -2.17
CA TYR A 252 11.39 -20.84 -0.83
C TYR A 252 11.74 -22.12 -0.08
N HIS A 253 12.25 -21.97 1.13
CA HIS A 253 12.46 -23.06 2.08
C HIS A 253 11.48 -22.87 3.23
N SER A 254 10.59 -23.82 3.44
CA SER A 254 9.62 -23.76 4.52
C SER A 254 10.29 -23.73 5.90
N ALA A 255 9.57 -23.28 6.92
CA ALA A 255 10.09 -23.33 8.29
C ALA A 255 10.36 -24.76 8.74
N ASP A 256 9.57 -25.73 8.27
CA ASP A 256 9.70 -27.16 8.60
C ASP A 256 10.92 -27.81 7.92
N ASP A 257 11.36 -27.30 6.76
CA ASP A 257 12.57 -27.78 6.07
C ASP A 257 13.86 -27.26 6.73
N ALA A 258 13.73 -26.32 7.66
CA ALA A 258 14.84 -25.61 8.30
C ALA A 258 15.29 -26.29 9.61
N GLU A 259 15.02 -27.57 9.84
CA GLU A 259 15.60 -28.29 10.98
C GLU A 259 17.13 -28.19 10.92
N GLY A 260 17.66 -27.18 11.58
CA GLY A 260 19.02 -27.17 12.08
C GLY A 260 19.99 -26.08 11.64
N ARG A 261 19.65 -25.01 10.91
CA ARG A 261 20.62 -23.94 10.62
C ARG A 261 19.97 -22.54 10.47
N TRP A 262 19.77 -21.92 11.60
CA TRP A 262 19.60 -20.45 11.68
C TRP A 262 20.89 -19.79 12.11
#